data_5b6712af2c55e42f022481053f169a25
#
_entry.id   5b6712af2c55e42f022481053f169a25
#
_cell.length_a   1.000
_cell.length_b   1.000
_cell.length_c   1.000
_cell.angle_alpha   90.00
_cell.angle_beta   90.00
_cell.angle_gamma   90.00
#
_symmetry.space_group_name_H-M   'P 1'
#
loop_
_entity.id
_entity.type
_entity.pdbx_description
1 polymer ?
#
loop_
_entity_poly.entity_id
_entity_poly.type
_entity_poly.pdbx_seq_one_letter_code
_entity_poly.pdbx_strand_id
1 'polypeptide(L)'
;MFVVAPGLTVRERLQVLLPGNPANVYDEFHLCPSEALRQKLNQAEVLIENWHTLMPLKPTTRSVVKKGAESDEAFTRRVLGKLSSYRDIIVINDEAHHAYRKPADIKISKKDAEERGIDLEEATRWIEGLDRLHKTRRIIRCFDLSATPFAPTGKT
;
A
#
# COMPACT_ATOMS: atom_id res chain seq x y z
N MET A 1 -4.08 1.33 10.19
CA MET A 1 -3.01 1.77 9.25
C MET A 1 -2.74 0.67 8.24
N PHE A 2 -2.64 1.02 6.97
CA PHE A 2 -2.35 0.09 5.88
C PHE A 2 -0.97 0.41 5.29
N VAL A 3 -0.06 -0.56 5.33
CA VAL A 3 1.31 -0.44 4.79
C VAL A 3 1.40 -1.31 3.54
N VAL A 4 1.82 -0.71 2.43
CA VAL A 4 1.98 -1.38 1.15
C VAL A 4 3.47 -1.55 0.87
N ALA A 5 3.91 -2.79 0.73
CA ALA A 5 5.30 -3.16 0.48
C ALA A 5 5.52 -3.53 -1.00
N PRO A 6 6.71 -3.26 -1.56
CA PRO A 6 7.01 -3.56 -2.97
C PRO A 6 7.19 -5.04 -3.25
N GLY A 7 7.50 -5.84 -2.23
CA GLY A 7 7.76 -7.27 -2.39
C GLY A 7 7.52 -8.08 -1.11
N LEU A 8 7.50 -9.41 -1.24
CA LEU A 8 7.25 -10.32 -0.12
C LEU A 8 8.34 -10.24 0.95
N THR A 9 9.61 -10.15 0.56
CA THR A 9 10.73 -10.04 1.50
C THR A 9 10.65 -8.75 2.34
N VAL A 10 10.26 -7.64 1.71
CA VAL A 10 10.08 -6.36 2.41
C VAL A 10 8.87 -6.45 3.33
N ARG A 11 7.75 -7.00 2.85
CA ARG A 11 6.56 -7.25 3.69
C ARG A 11 6.90 -8.04 4.94
N GLU A 12 7.71 -9.10 4.83
CA GLU A 12 8.14 -9.90 5.98
C GLU A 12 8.99 -9.09 6.96
N ARG A 13 9.92 -8.28 6.47
CA ARG A 13 10.75 -7.41 7.31
C ARG A 13 9.93 -6.35 8.04
N LEU A 14 8.90 -5.81 7.40
CA LEU A 14 8.02 -4.80 7.99
C LEU A 14 7.10 -5.37 9.09
N GLN A 15 7.04 -6.69 9.29
CA GLN A 15 6.25 -7.28 10.39
C GLN A 15 6.66 -6.78 11.79
N VAL A 16 7.86 -6.23 11.93
CA VAL A 16 8.31 -5.56 13.16
C VAL A 16 7.51 -4.31 13.50
N LEU A 17 6.75 -3.75 12.55
CA LEU A 17 5.81 -2.63 12.75
C LEU A 17 4.48 -3.06 13.38
N LEU A 18 4.22 -4.36 13.50
CA LEU A 18 3.02 -4.84 14.19
C LEU A 18 3.22 -4.75 15.70
N PRO A 19 2.35 -4.04 16.43
CA PRO A 19 2.50 -3.88 17.89
C PRO A 19 2.51 -5.22 18.66
N GLY A 20 1.81 -6.23 18.15
CA GLY A 20 1.76 -7.57 18.74
C GLY A 20 2.94 -8.48 18.35
N ASN A 21 3.89 -8.03 17.53
CA ASN A 21 5.07 -8.81 17.19
C ASN A 21 6.04 -8.82 18.37
N PRO A 22 6.54 -9.99 18.82
CA PRO A 22 7.51 -10.06 19.91
C PRO A 22 8.79 -9.24 19.66
N ALA A 23 9.19 -9.08 18.38
CA ALA A 23 10.34 -8.27 17.97
C ALA A 23 9.91 -6.92 17.39
N ASN A 24 8.88 -6.28 17.97
CA ASN A 24 8.38 -5.01 17.45
C ASN A 24 9.36 -3.86 17.76
N VAL A 25 9.47 -2.92 16.82
CA VAL A 25 10.37 -1.75 16.92
C VAL A 25 10.02 -0.82 18.08
N TYR A 26 8.77 -0.83 18.53
CA TYR A 26 8.30 0.07 19.58
C TYR A 26 8.91 -0.28 20.94
N ASP A 27 9.09 -1.58 21.20
CA ASP A 27 9.76 -2.08 22.40
C ASP A 27 11.26 -2.03 22.27
N GLU A 28 11.78 -2.49 21.14
CA GLU A 28 13.22 -2.55 20.88
C GLU A 28 13.89 -1.17 21.00
N PHE A 29 13.26 -0.14 20.44
CA PHE A 29 13.79 1.23 20.43
C PHE A 29 13.12 2.16 21.45
N HIS A 30 12.31 1.64 22.39
CA HIS A 30 11.62 2.40 23.40
C HIS A 30 10.84 3.61 22.84
N LEU A 31 10.13 3.41 21.71
CA LEU A 31 9.45 4.49 20.98
C LEU A 31 8.17 4.99 21.68
N CYS A 32 7.65 4.25 22.66
CA CYS A 32 6.47 4.63 23.44
C CYS A 32 6.88 5.15 24.81
N PRO A 33 7.00 6.48 25.00
CA PRO A 33 7.52 7.07 26.24
C PRO A 33 6.53 7.00 27.42
N SER A 34 5.28 6.60 27.19
CA SER A 34 4.28 6.47 28.25
C SER A 34 3.40 5.24 28.05
N GLU A 35 2.90 4.70 29.17
CA GLU A 35 1.97 3.58 29.17
C GLU A 35 0.68 3.89 28.40
N ALA A 36 0.19 5.14 28.49
CA ALA A 36 -1.01 5.56 27.77
C ALA A 36 -0.84 5.50 26.26
N LEU A 37 0.36 5.85 25.74
CA LEU A 37 0.68 5.71 24.31
C LEU A 37 0.83 4.24 23.94
N ARG A 38 1.42 3.42 24.81
CA ARG A 38 1.56 2.00 24.61
C ARG A 38 0.20 1.30 24.47
N GLN A 39 -0.75 1.62 25.33
CA GLN A 39 -2.11 1.10 25.28
C GLN A 39 -2.82 1.50 23.98
N LYS A 40 -2.67 2.75 23.52
CA LYS A 40 -3.21 3.18 22.23
C LYS A 40 -2.57 2.43 21.06
N LEU A 41 -1.26 2.21 21.08
CA LEU A 41 -0.56 1.45 20.07
C LEU A 41 -1.05 0.00 20.01
N ASN A 42 -1.25 -0.65 21.15
CA ASN A 42 -1.75 -2.01 21.23
C ASN A 42 -3.18 -2.17 20.71
N GLN A 43 -3.95 -1.08 20.67
CA GLN A 43 -5.29 -1.03 20.08
C GLN A 43 -5.26 -0.68 18.58
N ALA A 44 -4.10 -0.28 18.06
CA ALA A 44 -3.98 0.09 16.67
C ALA A 44 -4.06 -1.13 15.75
N GLU A 45 -4.93 -1.06 14.76
CA GLU A 45 -4.97 -2.06 13.69
C GLU A 45 -3.99 -1.69 12.59
N VAL A 46 -3.00 -2.55 12.37
CA VAL A 46 -1.96 -2.40 11.34
C VAL A 46 -2.04 -3.59 10.41
N LEU A 47 -2.14 -3.31 9.12
CA LEU A 47 -2.10 -4.32 8.06
C LEU A 47 -0.92 -4.02 7.15
N ILE A 48 -0.10 -5.02 6.88
CA ILE A 48 1.06 -4.92 6.01
C ILE A 48 0.88 -5.94 4.88
N GLU A 49 0.75 -5.43 3.66
CA GLU A 49 0.54 -6.27 2.49
C GLU A 49 1.46 -5.89 1.34
N ASN A 50 1.68 -6.84 0.46
CA ASN A 50 2.37 -6.61 -0.80
C ASN A 50 1.42 -5.91 -1.78
N TRP A 51 1.95 -4.98 -2.60
CA TRP A 51 1.16 -4.23 -3.59
C TRP A 51 0.35 -5.12 -4.55
N HIS A 52 0.78 -6.35 -4.81
CA HIS A 52 0.03 -7.29 -5.64
C HIS A 52 -1.37 -7.58 -5.13
N THR A 53 -1.64 -7.38 -3.82
CA THR A 53 -2.98 -7.52 -3.26
C THR A 53 -3.95 -6.47 -3.82
N LEU A 54 -3.41 -5.34 -4.31
CA LEU A 54 -4.16 -4.27 -4.96
C LEU A 54 -4.54 -4.60 -6.41
N MET A 55 -3.99 -5.68 -6.98
CA MET A 55 -4.38 -6.10 -8.32
C MET A 55 -5.81 -6.66 -8.33
N PRO A 56 -6.60 -6.38 -9.39
CA PRO A 56 -7.89 -6.99 -9.55
C PRO A 56 -7.77 -8.51 -9.72
N LEU A 57 -8.74 -9.26 -9.20
CA LEU A 57 -8.79 -10.70 -9.40
C LEU A 57 -8.96 -10.99 -10.91
N LYS A 58 -8.10 -11.84 -11.46
CA LYS A 58 -8.29 -12.35 -12.82
C LYS A 58 -9.54 -13.22 -12.87
N PRO A 59 -10.41 -13.06 -13.87
CA PRO A 59 -11.53 -13.98 -14.06
C PRO A 59 -10.99 -15.40 -14.18
N THR A 60 -11.31 -16.25 -13.21
CA THR A 60 -10.94 -17.67 -13.32
C THR A 60 -11.88 -18.36 -14.26
N THR A 61 -11.36 -18.96 -15.31
CA THR A 61 -12.08 -19.76 -16.32
C THR A 61 -12.79 -20.99 -15.75
N ARG A 62 -12.60 -21.30 -14.47
CA ARG A 62 -13.13 -22.52 -13.79
C ARG A 62 -14.36 -22.27 -12.90
N SER A 63 -14.87 -21.06 -12.81
CA SER A 63 -16.09 -20.83 -12.02
C SER A 63 -17.34 -21.05 -12.88
N VAL A 64 -18.16 -22.01 -12.50
CA VAL A 64 -19.47 -22.29 -13.10
C VAL A 64 -20.43 -21.08 -12.99
N VAL A 65 -20.19 -20.19 -12.03
CA VAL A 65 -20.87 -18.91 -11.87
C VAL A 65 -19.98 -17.83 -12.48
N LYS A 66 -20.43 -17.25 -13.59
CA LYS A 66 -19.84 -16.02 -14.17
C LYS A 66 -20.02 -14.88 -13.15
N LYS A 67 -19.10 -14.77 -12.19
CA LYS A 67 -19.03 -13.58 -11.35
C LYS A 67 -18.52 -12.47 -12.25
N GLY A 68 -19.28 -11.39 -12.37
CA GLY A 68 -18.85 -10.16 -13.03
C GLY A 68 -17.58 -9.57 -12.39
N ALA A 69 -17.12 -8.42 -12.89
CA ALA A 69 -15.98 -7.71 -12.31
C ALA A 69 -16.20 -7.49 -10.81
N GLU A 70 -15.12 -7.69 -10.02
CA GLU A 70 -15.13 -7.47 -8.57
C GLU A 70 -15.57 -6.03 -8.25
N SER A 71 -16.64 -5.86 -7.45
CA SER A 71 -17.08 -4.54 -7.00
C SER A 71 -16.04 -3.87 -6.10
N ASP A 72 -16.06 -2.53 -5.99
CA ASP A 72 -15.13 -1.80 -5.14
C ASP A 72 -15.25 -2.20 -3.66
N GLU A 73 -16.47 -2.51 -3.18
CA GLU A 73 -16.66 -3.01 -1.81
C GLU A 73 -16.09 -4.43 -1.61
N ALA A 74 -16.25 -5.34 -2.57
CA ALA A 74 -15.67 -6.68 -2.50
C ALA A 74 -14.13 -6.60 -2.53
N PHE A 75 -13.58 -5.76 -3.40
CA PHE A 75 -12.16 -5.46 -3.47
C PHE A 75 -11.63 -4.95 -2.13
N THR A 76 -12.30 -3.95 -1.55
CA THR A 76 -11.91 -3.35 -0.28
C THR A 76 -11.89 -4.36 0.86
N ARG A 77 -12.92 -5.21 0.97
CA ARG A 77 -12.95 -6.27 1.98
C ARG A 77 -11.82 -7.28 1.79
N ARG A 78 -11.51 -7.63 0.56
CA ARG A 78 -10.43 -8.56 0.25
C ARG A 78 -9.06 -7.96 0.59
N VAL A 79 -8.81 -6.72 0.20
CA VAL A 79 -7.52 -6.06 0.39
C VAL A 79 -7.29 -5.68 1.84
N LEU A 80 -8.26 -5.06 2.47
CA LEU A 80 -8.12 -4.50 3.82
C LEU A 80 -8.47 -5.49 4.96
N GLY A 81 -9.12 -6.62 4.67
CA GLY A 81 -9.51 -7.57 5.70
C GLY A 81 -10.22 -6.87 6.87
N LYS A 82 -9.70 -6.99 8.08
CA LYS A 82 -10.25 -6.34 9.29
C LYS A 82 -10.29 -4.81 9.18
N LEU A 83 -9.31 -4.19 8.52
CA LEU A 83 -9.32 -2.74 8.31
C LEU A 83 -10.50 -2.26 7.48
N SER A 84 -11.16 -3.11 6.74
CA SER A 84 -12.35 -2.74 5.96
C SER A 84 -13.54 -2.29 6.80
N SER A 85 -13.54 -2.56 8.11
CA SER A 85 -14.55 -2.07 9.05
C SER A 85 -14.38 -0.59 9.44
N TYR A 86 -13.18 -0.04 9.23
CA TYR A 86 -12.88 1.37 9.52
C TYR A 86 -13.20 2.23 8.30
N ARG A 87 -13.78 3.40 8.58
CA ARG A 87 -14.08 4.38 7.52
C ARG A 87 -12.85 5.14 7.06
N ASP A 88 -12.01 5.52 8.01
CA ASP A 88 -10.84 6.35 7.80
C ASP A 88 -9.58 5.51 7.95
N ILE A 89 -8.72 5.54 6.96
CA ILE A 89 -7.45 4.81 6.96
C ILE A 89 -6.27 5.72 6.64
N ILE A 90 -5.12 5.37 7.19
CA ILE A 90 -3.82 5.93 6.83
C ILE A 90 -3.10 4.88 5.99
N VAL A 91 -2.51 5.33 4.89
CA VAL A 91 -1.70 4.48 4.00
C VAL A 91 -0.24 4.91 4.11
N ILE A 92 0.64 3.93 4.12
CA ILE A 92 2.09 4.12 3.96
C ILE A 92 2.53 3.25 2.78
N ASN A 93 3.09 3.87 1.76
CA ASN A 93 3.70 3.18 0.63
C ASN A 93 5.21 3.14 0.85
N ASP A 94 5.76 1.95 1.02
CA ASP A 94 7.18 1.73 1.03
C ASP A 94 7.70 1.58 -0.40
N GLU A 95 8.87 2.13 -0.68
CA GLU A 95 9.43 2.23 -2.04
C GLU A 95 8.43 2.85 -3.04
N ALA A 96 7.85 3.96 -2.65
CA ALA A 96 6.73 4.59 -3.36
C ALA A 96 7.06 5.05 -4.79
N HIS A 97 8.32 5.03 -5.21
CA HIS A 97 8.70 5.23 -6.60
C HIS A 97 8.10 4.16 -7.53
N HIS A 98 7.75 2.98 -7.01
CA HIS A 98 6.98 1.97 -7.73
C HIS A 98 5.49 2.30 -7.86
N ALA A 99 4.96 3.22 -7.04
CA ALA A 99 3.56 3.64 -7.02
C ALA A 99 3.34 5.02 -7.67
N TYR A 100 4.14 5.35 -8.68
CA TYR A 100 4.14 6.68 -9.28
C TYR A 100 2.90 6.93 -10.13
N ARG A 101 2.15 8.00 -9.78
CA ARG A 101 1.08 8.52 -10.64
C ARG A 101 1.69 9.45 -11.68
N LYS A 102 1.63 9.02 -12.94
CA LYS A 102 2.04 9.88 -14.05
C LYS A 102 1.21 11.17 -14.05
N PRO A 103 1.82 12.36 -13.93
CA PRO A 103 1.10 13.60 -14.18
C PRO A 103 0.49 13.58 -15.57
N ALA A 104 -0.75 14.08 -15.71
CA ALA A 104 -1.50 14.05 -16.97
C ALA A 104 -0.73 14.72 -18.13
N ASP A 105 0.12 15.69 -17.80
CA ASP A 105 0.86 16.54 -18.77
C ASP A 105 2.25 15.99 -19.13
N ILE A 106 2.75 14.96 -18.45
CA ILE A 106 4.09 14.43 -18.70
C ILE A 106 4.01 13.09 -19.44
N LYS A 107 4.43 13.09 -20.70
CA LYS A 107 4.65 11.85 -21.47
C LYS A 107 6.01 11.28 -21.09
N ILE A 108 6.06 10.41 -20.08
CA ILE A 108 7.26 9.60 -19.83
C ILE A 108 7.33 8.57 -20.96
N SER A 109 8.42 8.56 -21.72
CA SER A 109 8.63 7.52 -22.72
C SER A 109 8.88 6.17 -22.01
N LYS A 110 8.58 5.05 -22.70
CA LYS A 110 8.92 3.71 -22.17
C LYS A 110 10.40 3.60 -21.84
N LYS A 111 11.24 4.19 -22.68
CA LYS A 111 12.70 4.19 -22.52
C LYS A 111 13.13 4.92 -21.23
N ASP A 112 12.56 6.10 -20.96
CA ASP A 112 12.87 6.85 -19.74
C ASP A 112 12.38 6.13 -18.47
N ALA A 113 11.29 5.37 -18.56
CA ALA A 113 10.79 4.57 -17.46
C ALA A 113 11.71 3.37 -17.18
N GLU A 114 12.14 2.66 -18.23
CA GLU A 114 13.08 1.53 -18.14
C GLU A 114 14.44 1.97 -17.57
N GLU A 115 14.99 3.09 -18.04
CA GLU A 115 16.25 3.66 -17.51
C GLU A 115 16.16 4.02 -16.01
N ARG A 116 14.95 4.29 -15.51
CA ARG A 116 14.69 4.62 -14.10
C ARG A 116 14.18 3.43 -13.27
N GLY A 117 14.11 2.25 -13.86
CA GLY A 117 13.61 1.05 -13.18
C GLY A 117 12.14 1.12 -12.81
N ILE A 118 11.33 1.96 -13.47
CA ILE A 118 9.90 2.12 -13.20
C ILE A 118 9.12 1.23 -14.16
N ASP A 119 8.44 0.23 -13.63
CA ASP A 119 7.40 -0.49 -14.36
C ASP A 119 6.11 0.35 -14.36
N LEU A 120 5.79 0.93 -15.51
CA LEU A 120 4.59 1.79 -15.65
C LEU A 120 3.29 1.02 -15.46
N GLU A 121 3.26 -0.27 -15.75
CA GLU A 121 2.08 -1.10 -15.54
C GLU A 121 1.90 -1.38 -14.04
N GLU A 122 2.97 -1.75 -13.35
CA GLU A 122 3.01 -1.93 -11.91
C GLU A 122 2.54 -0.66 -11.19
N ALA A 123 3.17 0.48 -11.50
CA ALA A 123 2.83 1.77 -10.91
C ALA A 123 1.35 2.14 -11.11
N THR A 124 0.82 1.92 -12.32
CA THR A 124 -0.59 2.18 -12.62
C THR A 124 -1.51 1.31 -11.79
N ARG A 125 -1.26 0.01 -11.70
CA ARG A 125 -2.07 -0.94 -10.95
C ARG A 125 -2.08 -0.66 -9.46
N TRP A 126 -0.93 -0.30 -8.92
CA TRP A 126 -0.81 0.08 -7.51
C TRP A 126 -1.71 1.30 -7.19
N ILE A 127 -1.58 2.37 -7.97
CA ILE A 127 -2.38 3.58 -7.79
C ILE A 127 -3.88 3.33 -8.02
N GLU A 128 -4.26 2.60 -9.07
CA GLU A 128 -5.66 2.23 -9.32
C GLU A 128 -6.27 1.49 -8.11
N GLY A 129 -5.49 0.60 -7.48
CA GLY A 129 -5.92 -0.10 -6.27
C GLY A 129 -6.16 0.85 -5.09
N LEU A 130 -5.25 1.80 -4.86
CA LEU A 130 -5.42 2.83 -3.82
C LEU A 130 -6.61 3.75 -4.09
N ASP A 131 -6.85 4.13 -5.35
CA ASP A 131 -8.02 4.93 -5.75
C ASP A 131 -9.34 4.17 -5.48
N ARG A 132 -9.38 2.85 -5.71
CA ARG A 132 -10.54 2.02 -5.37
C ARG A 132 -10.78 1.97 -3.86
N LEU A 133 -9.72 1.82 -3.06
CA LEU A 133 -9.82 1.89 -1.60
C LEU A 133 -10.33 3.25 -1.14
N HIS A 134 -9.84 4.35 -1.74
CA HIS A 134 -10.26 5.70 -1.39
C HIS A 134 -11.75 5.96 -1.68
N LYS A 135 -12.33 5.35 -2.72
CA LYS A 135 -13.76 5.47 -3.05
C LYS A 135 -14.67 4.85 -1.99
N THR A 136 -14.24 3.77 -1.37
CA THR A 136 -15.04 3.01 -0.39
C THR A 136 -14.70 3.33 1.05
N ARG A 137 -13.44 3.66 1.30
CA ARG A 137 -12.89 4.06 2.60
C ARG A 137 -12.06 5.31 2.40
N ARG A 138 -12.21 6.29 3.28
CA ARG A 138 -11.50 7.54 3.14
C ARG A 138 -10.03 7.36 3.55
N ILE A 139 -9.11 7.46 2.58
CA ILE A 139 -7.69 7.60 2.87
C ILE A 139 -7.46 9.03 3.34
N ILE A 140 -7.25 9.22 4.65
CA ILE A 140 -7.08 10.55 5.25
C ILE A 140 -5.66 11.09 5.12
N ARG A 141 -4.69 10.19 5.02
CA ARG A 141 -3.27 10.49 4.75
C ARG A 141 -2.64 9.34 3.98
N CYS A 142 -1.78 9.70 3.06
CA CYS A 142 -0.91 8.77 2.34
C CYS A 142 0.52 9.28 2.52
N PHE A 143 1.40 8.42 3.03
CA PHE A 143 2.83 8.71 3.19
C PHE A 143 3.59 7.84 2.20
N ASP A 144 4.32 8.50 1.33
CA ASP A 144 5.15 7.86 0.32
C ASP A 144 6.60 7.93 0.77
N LEU A 145 7.19 6.76 1.03
CA LEU A 145 8.58 6.60 1.46
C LEU A 145 9.39 6.06 0.29
N SER A 146 10.51 6.67 0.00
CA SER A 146 11.45 6.20 -1.01
C SER A 146 12.86 6.67 -0.71
N ALA A 147 13.83 5.79 -0.86
CA ALA A 147 15.26 6.13 -0.78
C ALA A 147 15.73 6.88 -2.04
N THR A 148 14.99 6.73 -3.15
CA THR A 148 15.27 7.38 -4.44
C THR A 148 14.10 8.27 -4.85
N PRO A 149 13.96 9.47 -4.26
CA PRO A 149 12.85 10.35 -4.57
C PRO A 149 12.87 10.74 -6.04
N PHE A 150 11.75 10.55 -6.70
CA PHE A 150 11.58 10.92 -8.10
C PHE A 150 11.41 12.42 -8.24
N ALA A 151 12.37 13.10 -8.88
CA ALA A 151 12.23 14.51 -9.25
C ALA A 151 11.47 14.60 -10.59
N PRO A 152 10.28 15.23 -10.66
CA PRO A 152 9.48 15.30 -11.90
C PRO A 152 10.20 15.99 -13.06
N THR A 153 11.23 16.78 -12.78
CA THR A 153 11.94 17.61 -13.77
C THR A 153 13.26 17.01 -14.27
N GLY A 154 13.69 15.87 -13.73
CA GLY A 154 14.92 15.20 -14.19
C GLY A 154 16.20 16.03 -14.10
N LYS A 155 16.20 17.15 -13.38
CA LYS A 155 17.38 17.98 -13.08
C LYS A 155 17.65 17.88 -11.59
N THR A 156 18.71 17.19 -11.22
CA THR A 156 19.40 17.32 -9.94
C THR A 156 20.27 18.56 -9.96
#